data_d5202b49367011af4d0d01d4f8a12753
#
_entry.id   d5202b49367011af4d0d01d4f8a12753
#
_cell.length_a   1.000
_cell.length_b   1.000
_cell.length_c   1.000
_cell.angle_alpha   90.00
_cell.angle_beta   90.00
_cell.angle_gamma   90.00
#
_symmetry.space_group_name_H-M   'P 1'
#
loop_
_entity.id
_entity.type
_entity.pdbx_description
1 polymer ?
#
loop_
_entity_poly.entity_id
_entity_poly.type
_entity_poly.pdbx_seq_one_letter_code
_entity_poly.pdbx_strand_id
1 'polypeptide(L)'
;MKGKFSKIFTVTAVLLGICCLAMTPAKVKANAFDTVKTNVSQTSKTTTKKVKLSSKAKKSKTTTSTRKKTTNANSQPNVATSISKKIETTTIVKTTLTKGSKIKVVKTTVVTKTTTTTTSKYRGVISVEKLAPKAHSSVKNAFNQLGFKIYVDPYLKNYSGVFSVSNHRITVKNTDTAVYHELGHFISFVAGQYCDTNEFKNIYNSEKNNYVGNNKSYVTSSASEYFAESYRDYVFSNKSLKARRPKTYTTISKALAKITPARVKQVQNAYGMIWKALAKWSHNMIM
;
A
#
# COMPACT_ATOMS: atom_id res chain seq x y z
N MET A 1 29.33 50.23 50.41
CA MET A 1 28.54 49.77 49.27
C MET A 1 28.15 48.30 49.43
N LYS A 2 26.90 48.01 49.85
CA LYS A 2 26.46 46.65 50.09
C LYS A 2 25.49 46.25 48.91
N GLY A 3 25.99 45.38 47.99
CA GLY A 3 25.20 44.84 46.90
C GLY A 3 24.18 43.82 47.41
N LYS A 4 22.89 44.13 47.27
CA LYS A 4 21.79 43.19 47.52
C LYS A 4 21.61 42.26 46.35
N PHE A 5 22.05 41.01 46.48
CA PHE A 5 21.68 39.93 45.57
C PHE A 5 20.19 39.56 45.75
N SER A 6 19.37 39.90 44.77
CA SER A 6 17.98 39.47 44.76
C SER A 6 17.90 38.00 44.34
N LYS A 7 17.57 37.12 45.27
CA LYS A 7 17.29 35.69 44.99
C LYS A 7 16.00 35.59 44.18
N ILE A 8 16.10 35.12 42.94
CA ILE A 8 14.96 34.79 42.09
C ILE A 8 14.48 33.41 42.52
N PHE A 9 13.32 33.33 43.18
CA PHE A 9 12.66 32.05 43.45
C PHE A 9 11.95 31.61 42.20
N THR A 10 12.44 30.53 41.59
CA THR A 10 11.75 29.84 40.48
C THR A 10 10.90 28.75 41.10
N VAL A 11 9.58 28.93 41.15
CA VAL A 11 8.66 27.85 41.50
C VAL A 11 8.28 27.15 40.20
N THR A 12 8.81 25.98 40.02
CA THR A 12 8.45 25.10 38.89
C THR A 12 7.37 24.13 39.39
N ALA A 13 6.11 24.44 39.09
CA ALA A 13 5.05 23.46 39.28
C ALA A 13 4.93 22.65 37.98
N VAL A 14 5.28 21.39 38.05
CA VAL A 14 5.10 20.42 36.95
C VAL A 14 3.80 19.68 37.21
N LEU A 15 2.73 20.07 36.53
CA LEU A 15 1.51 19.23 36.44
C LEU A 15 1.66 18.31 35.22
N LEU A 16 1.94 17.05 35.46
CA LEU A 16 1.82 15.98 34.45
C LEU A 16 0.36 15.52 34.37
N GLY A 17 -0.40 16.11 33.45
CA GLY A 17 -1.70 15.59 33.06
C GLY A 17 -1.53 14.62 31.90
N ILE A 18 -1.59 13.32 32.16
CA ILE A 18 -1.68 12.30 31.09
C ILE A 18 -3.18 12.15 30.79
N CYS A 19 -3.65 12.83 29.76
CA CYS A 19 -4.99 12.60 29.22
C CYS A 19 -4.87 11.62 28.04
N CYS A 20 -5.04 10.33 28.29
CA CYS A 20 -5.20 9.31 27.26
C CYS A 20 -6.62 9.41 26.67
N LEU A 21 -6.80 10.22 25.64
CA LEU A 21 -7.99 10.12 24.81
C LEU A 21 -7.78 8.95 23.85
N ALA A 22 -8.40 7.82 24.15
CA ALA A 22 -8.53 6.70 23.22
C ALA A 22 -9.52 7.12 22.12
N MET A 23 -9.00 7.66 21.02
CA MET A 23 -9.80 7.84 19.81
C MET A 23 -9.87 6.49 19.09
N THR A 24 -11.11 6.04 18.81
CA THR A 24 -11.38 4.89 17.96
C THR A 24 -10.65 5.02 16.62
N PRO A 25 -9.95 3.97 16.15
CA PRO A 25 -9.22 4.04 14.90
C PRO A 25 -10.19 4.19 13.73
N ALA A 26 -9.97 5.21 12.90
CA ALA A 26 -10.64 5.31 11.60
C ALA A 26 -10.31 4.05 10.80
N LYS A 27 -11.33 3.21 10.52
CA LYS A 27 -11.20 2.03 9.68
C LYS A 27 -11.03 2.48 8.24
N VAL A 28 -9.80 2.59 7.77
CA VAL A 28 -9.50 2.50 6.33
C VAL A 28 -9.84 1.07 5.94
N LYS A 29 -10.66 0.85 4.89
CA LYS A 29 -10.91 -0.48 4.33
C LYS A 29 -9.57 -1.06 3.86
N ALA A 30 -8.91 -1.79 4.75
CA ALA A 30 -7.80 -2.64 4.38
C ALA A 30 -8.37 -3.84 3.60
N ASN A 31 -7.67 -4.30 2.58
CA ASN A 31 -7.95 -5.61 1.99
C ASN A 31 -7.99 -6.65 3.11
N ALA A 32 -8.77 -7.72 2.95
CA ALA A 32 -9.01 -8.71 4.00
C ALA A 32 -7.74 -9.31 4.65
N PHE A 33 -6.57 -9.07 4.06
CA PHE A 33 -5.26 -9.57 4.46
C PHE A 33 -4.33 -8.48 5.04
N ASP A 34 -4.65 -7.19 4.86
CA ASP A 34 -3.81 -6.09 5.33
C ASP A 34 -4.47 -5.41 6.52
N THR A 35 -3.67 -4.98 7.50
CA THR A 35 -4.17 -4.26 8.67
C THR A 35 -3.45 -2.95 8.86
N VAL A 36 -4.20 -1.91 9.25
CA VAL A 36 -3.67 -0.61 9.65
C VAL A 36 -4.16 -0.29 11.04
N LYS A 37 -3.23 -0.14 11.99
CA LYS A 37 -3.52 0.28 13.36
C LYS A 37 -2.94 1.67 13.59
N THR A 38 -3.73 2.60 14.10
CA THR A 38 -3.28 3.95 14.43
C THR A 38 -3.51 4.23 15.91
N ASN A 39 -2.43 4.53 16.62
CA ASN A 39 -2.46 4.95 18.00
C ASN A 39 -2.09 6.43 18.08
N VAL A 40 -2.87 7.21 18.83
CA VAL A 40 -2.59 8.62 19.07
C VAL A 40 -2.38 8.83 20.57
N SER A 41 -1.26 9.43 20.94
CA SER A 41 -0.99 9.87 22.31
C SER A 41 -0.72 11.37 22.31
N GLN A 42 -1.20 12.05 23.37
CA GLN A 42 -0.96 13.46 23.54
C GLN A 42 -0.44 13.72 24.96
N THR A 43 0.63 14.49 25.04
CA THR A 43 1.18 14.94 26.31
C THR A 43 1.22 16.47 26.32
N SER A 44 0.96 17.08 27.49
CA SER A 44 1.12 18.51 27.69
C SER A 44 1.99 18.80 28.88
N LYS A 45 2.92 19.74 28.73
CA LYS A 45 3.76 20.24 29.81
C LYS A 45 3.59 21.76 29.92
N THR A 46 3.16 22.25 31.09
CA THR A 46 3.02 23.68 31.33
C THR A 46 4.08 24.14 32.30
N THR A 47 4.79 25.22 31.95
CA THR A 47 5.78 25.87 32.78
C THR A 47 5.33 27.32 33.02
N THR A 48 5.32 27.78 34.27
CA THR A 48 4.97 29.15 34.64
C THR A 48 6.22 29.85 35.19
N LYS A 49 6.52 31.02 34.63
CA LYS A 49 7.67 31.83 35.05
C LYS A 49 7.21 33.26 35.40
N LYS A 50 7.55 33.76 36.55
CA LYS A 50 7.37 35.18 36.93
C LYS A 50 8.61 35.95 36.52
N VAL A 51 8.45 37.05 35.78
CA VAL A 51 9.56 37.87 35.26
C VAL A 51 9.28 39.34 35.59
N LYS A 52 10.25 40.08 36.12
CA LYS A 52 10.16 41.55 36.33
C LYS A 52 9.96 42.24 34.98
N LEU A 53 9.13 43.25 34.93
CA LEU A 53 8.95 44.10 33.76
C LEU A 53 10.19 44.95 33.55
N SER A 54 10.98 44.66 32.56
CA SER A 54 12.10 45.46 32.12
C SER A 54 11.97 45.96 30.68
N SER A 55 10.91 45.66 29.95
CA SER A 55 10.59 46.23 28.63
C SER A 55 9.34 45.62 28.03
N LYS A 56 8.88 46.21 26.93
CA LYS A 56 7.62 45.97 26.18
C LYS A 56 7.09 44.51 26.22
N ALA A 57 5.82 44.39 26.62
CA ALA A 57 5.08 43.11 26.59
C ALA A 57 5.09 42.51 25.19
N LYS A 58 5.69 41.31 25.05
CA LYS A 58 5.55 40.53 23.80
C LYS A 58 4.22 39.81 23.78
N LYS A 59 3.49 39.94 22.65
CA LYS A 59 2.26 39.22 22.41
C LYS A 59 2.44 37.70 22.46
N SER A 60 1.38 36.95 22.73
CA SER A 60 1.41 35.48 22.72
C SER A 60 1.88 34.96 21.35
N LYS A 61 2.78 33.97 21.36
CA LYS A 61 3.30 33.35 20.15
C LYS A 61 2.99 31.85 20.19
N THR A 62 2.43 31.34 19.10
CA THR A 62 2.25 29.89 18.88
C THR A 62 3.24 29.42 17.82
N THR A 63 3.96 28.39 18.10
CA THR A 63 4.90 27.77 17.14
C THR A 63 4.58 26.29 17.06
N THR A 64 4.41 25.76 15.83
CA THR A 64 4.18 24.34 15.59
C THR A 64 5.34 23.79 14.78
N SER A 65 5.86 22.66 15.21
CA SER A 65 6.87 21.88 14.46
C SER A 65 6.38 20.46 14.26
N THR A 66 6.66 19.87 13.09
CA THR A 66 6.28 18.49 12.76
C THR A 66 7.51 17.71 12.35
N ARG A 67 7.66 16.51 12.93
CA ARG A 67 8.71 15.54 12.55
C ARG A 67 8.08 14.19 12.22
N LYS A 68 8.46 13.59 11.10
CA LYS A 68 8.02 12.25 10.69
C LYS A 68 9.23 11.31 10.63
N LYS A 69 9.10 10.12 11.20
CA LYS A 69 10.06 9.03 11.10
C LYS A 69 9.32 7.73 10.75
N THR A 70 9.81 6.99 9.77
CA THR A 70 9.31 5.66 9.42
C THR A 70 10.41 4.65 9.70
N THR A 71 10.07 3.54 10.34
CA THR A 71 10.96 2.42 10.61
C THR A 71 10.26 1.13 10.16
N ASN A 72 11.01 0.23 9.55
CA ASN A 72 10.51 -1.12 9.29
C ASN A 72 10.70 -1.94 10.57
N ALA A 73 9.64 -2.59 11.03
CA ALA A 73 9.73 -3.55 12.12
C ALA A 73 10.10 -4.92 11.56
N ASN A 74 10.72 -5.78 12.37
CA ASN A 74 10.94 -7.18 12.01
C ASN A 74 9.60 -7.81 11.66
N SER A 75 9.47 -8.27 10.42
CA SER A 75 8.27 -8.93 9.94
C SER A 75 8.24 -10.37 10.44
N GLN A 76 7.09 -10.79 10.92
CA GLN A 76 6.82 -12.21 11.13
C GLN A 76 6.79 -12.95 9.78
N PRO A 77 7.01 -14.27 9.73
CA PRO A 77 6.75 -15.04 8.53
C PRO A 77 5.35 -14.71 8.00
N ASN A 78 5.23 -14.42 6.72
CA ASN A 78 3.98 -14.04 6.05
C ASN A 78 3.40 -12.64 6.37
N VAL A 79 4.10 -11.78 7.12
CA VAL A 79 3.64 -10.40 7.41
C VAL A 79 4.80 -9.41 7.27
N ALA A 80 4.66 -8.46 6.38
CA ALA A 80 5.54 -7.30 6.27
C ALA A 80 4.97 -6.14 7.10
N THR A 81 5.67 -5.71 8.15
CA THR A 81 5.20 -4.65 9.04
C THR A 81 6.05 -3.39 8.90
N SER A 82 5.39 -2.24 8.74
CA SER A 82 6.02 -0.92 8.79
C SER A 82 5.38 -0.06 9.86
N ILE A 83 6.20 0.72 10.59
CA ILE A 83 5.76 1.63 11.64
C ILE A 83 6.12 3.05 11.23
N SER A 84 5.11 3.91 11.11
CA SER A 84 5.28 5.34 10.85
C SER A 84 4.92 6.13 12.11
N LYS A 85 5.85 6.96 12.59
CA LYS A 85 5.67 7.82 13.76
C LYS A 85 5.70 9.28 13.34
N LYS A 86 4.59 10.01 13.54
CA LYS A 86 4.47 11.45 13.34
C LYS A 86 4.40 12.15 14.70
N ILE A 87 5.27 13.11 14.96
CA ILE A 87 5.31 13.89 16.19
C ILE A 87 5.02 15.34 15.83
N GLU A 88 3.95 15.90 16.39
CA GLU A 88 3.57 17.30 16.26
C GLU A 88 3.75 17.98 17.62
N THR A 89 4.56 19.02 17.69
CA THR A 89 4.80 19.79 18.92
C THR A 89 4.30 21.20 18.74
N THR A 90 3.33 21.60 19.56
CA THR A 90 2.77 22.96 19.60
C THR A 90 3.17 23.64 20.89
N THR A 91 3.85 24.78 20.79
CA THR A 91 4.23 25.60 21.93
C THR A 91 3.35 26.84 22.00
N ILE A 92 2.60 27.00 23.08
CA ILE A 92 1.72 28.15 23.33
C ILE A 92 2.33 28.95 24.47
N VAL A 93 2.65 30.23 24.23
CA VAL A 93 3.17 31.15 25.24
C VAL A 93 2.07 32.19 25.52
N LYS A 94 1.52 32.17 26.73
CA LYS A 94 0.58 33.20 27.23
C LYS A 94 1.35 34.07 28.24
N THR A 95 1.28 35.39 28.07
CA THR A 95 1.83 36.37 29.00
C THR A 95 0.69 37.13 29.63
N THR A 96 0.57 37.11 30.95
CA THR A 96 -0.44 37.83 31.71
C THR A 96 0.21 38.96 32.51
N LEU A 97 -0.31 40.15 32.35
CA LEU A 97 0.08 41.35 33.13
C LEU A 97 -0.99 41.64 34.14
N THR A 98 -0.68 41.77 35.40
CA THR A 98 -1.59 42.23 36.43
C THR A 98 -1.49 43.75 36.53
N LYS A 99 -2.61 44.45 36.42
CA LYS A 99 -2.67 45.95 36.53
C LYS A 99 -2.01 46.39 37.84
N GLY A 100 -1.08 47.32 37.74
CA GLY A 100 -0.32 47.83 38.92
C GLY A 100 0.87 46.98 39.37
N SER A 101 1.12 45.80 38.77
CA SER A 101 2.21 44.92 39.14
C SER A 101 3.45 45.14 38.25
N LYS A 102 4.62 45.22 38.85
CA LYS A 102 5.90 45.23 38.14
C LYS A 102 6.37 43.82 37.72
N ILE A 103 5.48 42.80 37.79
CA ILE A 103 5.77 41.42 37.48
C ILE A 103 4.77 40.93 36.41
N LYS A 104 5.31 40.32 35.35
CA LYS A 104 4.53 39.58 34.36
C LYS A 104 4.63 38.07 34.60
N VAL A 105 3.54 37.36 34.45
CA VAL A 105 3.50 35.92 34.49
C VAL A 105 3.51 35.38 33.06
N VAL A 106 4.55 34.58 32.74
CA VAL A 106 4.67 33.92 31.44
C VAL A 106 4.32 32.45 31.62
N LYS A 107 3.24 32.02 31.03
CA LYS A 107 2.80 30.62 31.00
C LYS A 107 3.13 30.01 29.64
N THR A 108 4.02 29.03 29.61
CA THR A 108 4.40 28.29 28.39
C THR A 108 3.80 26.91 28.48
N THR A 109 2.94 26.56 27.53
CA THR A 109 2.37 25.22 27.39
C THR A 109 2.93 24.57 26.14
N VAL A 110 3.57 23.41 26.29
CA VAL A 110 4.06 22.58 25.19
C VAL A 110 3.14 21.38 25.08
N VAL A 111 2.46 21.25 23.94
CA VAL A 111 1.60 20.12 23.64
C VAL A 111 2.31 19.28 22.59
N THR A 112 2.55 18.01 22.88
CA THR A 112 3.16 17.06 21.95
C THR A 112 2.14 15.98 21.63
N LYS A 113 1.75 15.89 20.35
CA LYS A 113 0.88 14.85 19.81
C LYS A 113 1.73 13.86 19.03
N THR A 114 1.71 12.60 19.42
CA THR A 114 2.39 11.50 18.72
C THR A 114 1.35 10.60 18.10
N THR A 115 1.43 10.44 16.75
CA THR A 115 0.62 9.51 16.00
C THR A 115 1.51 8.37 15.52
N THR A 116 1.24 7.15 15.94
CA THR A 116 1.94 5.95 15.52
C THR A 116 1.00 5.13 14.65
N THR A 117 1.37 4.93 13.38
CA THR A 117 0.63 4.09 12.43
C THR A 117 1.45 2.84 12.14
N THR A 118 0.89 1.68 12.47
CA THR A 118 1.45 0.36 12.16
C THR A 118 0.67 -0.20 10.98
N THR A 119 1.35 -0.47 9.88
CA THR A 119 0.80 -1.10 8.68
C THR A 119 1.40 -2.50 8.56
N SER A 120 0.55 -3.51 8.55
CA SER A 120 0.95 -4.90 8.32
C SER A 120 0.34 -5.37 7.01
N LYS A 121 1.18 -5.88 6.11
CA LYS A 121 0.79 -6.41 4.80
C LYS A 121 1.07 -7.90 4.75
N TYR A 122 0.17 -8.65 4.12
CA TYR A 122 0.39 -10.07 3.88
C TYR A 122 1.61 -10.28 2.97
N ARG A 123 2.39 -11.31 3.28
CA ARG A 123 3.51 -11.78 2.48
C ARG A 123 3.50 -13.30 2.42
N GLY A 124 3.55 -13.88 1.24
CA GLY A 124 3.59 -15.34 1.09
C GLY A 124 2.66 -15.87 0.01
N VAL A 125 2.46 -17.18 0.03
CA VAL A 125 1.62 -17.88 -0.95
C VAL A 125 0.14 -17.73 -0.58
N ILE A 126 -0.69 -17.41 -1.57
CA ILE A 126 -2.14 -17.33 -1.43
C ILE A 126 -2.80 -18.10 -2.58
N SER A 127 -3.94 -18.74 -2.34
CA SER A 127 -4.66 -19.45 -3.38
C SER A 127 -5.36 -18.49 -4.36
N VAL A 128 -5.52 -18.94 -5.61
CA VAL A 128 -6.21 -18.17 -6.64
C VAL A 128 -7.68 -17.91 -6.29
N GLU A 129 -8.33 -18.83 -5.57
CA GLU A 129 -9.71 -18.69 -5.10
C GLU A 129 -9.86 -17.53 -4.12
N LYS A 130 -8.87 -17.38 -3.22
CA LYS A 130 -8.89 -16.32 -2.20
C LYS A 130 -8.53 -14.95 -2.80
N LEU A 131 -7.51 -14.89 -3.65
CA LEU A 131 -7.02 -13.60 -4.15
C LEU A 131 -7.80 -13.12 -5.38
N ALA A 132 -8.23 -14.04 -6.26
CA ALA A 132 -8.99 -13.75 -7.47
C ALA A 132 -10.35 -14.47 -7.50
N PRO A 133 -11.26 -14.23 -6.52
CA PRO A 133 -12.54 -14.95 -6.42
C PRO A 133 -13.42 -14.75 -7.66
N LYS A 134 -13.34 -13.60 -8.34
CA LYS A 134 -14.11 -13.27 -9.55
C LYS A 134 -13.50 -13.80 -10.84
N ALA A 135 -12.31 -14.43 -10.80
CA ALA A 135 -11.76 -15.04 -12.01
C ALA A 135 -12.64 -16.19 -12.50
N HIS A 136 -12.69 -16.36 -13.83
CA HIS A 136 -13.47 -17.43 -14.45
C HIS A 136 -13.05 -18.80 -13.92
N SER A 137 -14.00 -19.71 -13.73
CA SER A 137 -13.75 -21.03 -13.13
C SER A 137 -12.69 -21.84 -13.90
N SER A 138 -12.75 -21.82 -15.25
CA SER A 138 -11.75 -22.50 -16.09
C SER A 138 -10.33 -21.96 -15.86
N VAL A 139 -10.18 -20.66 -15.61
CA VAL A 139 -8.87 -20.04 -15.30
C VAL A 139 -8.33 -20.54 -13.97
N LYS A 140 -9.15 -20.53 -12.90
CA LYS A 140 -8.76 -21.04 -11.58
C LYS A 140 -8.40 -22.52 -11.63
N ASN A 141 -9.22 -23.32 -12.32
CA ASN A 141 -8.97 -24.75 -12.48
C ASN A 141 -7.67 -25.01 -13.25
N ALA A 142 -7.45 -24.33 -14.38
CA ALA A 142 -6.21 -24.45 -15.16
C ALA A 142 -4.98 -24.01 -14.35
N PHE A 143 -5.09 -22.92 -13.59
CA PHE A 143 -4.02 -22.41 -12.74
C PHE A 143 -3.58 -23.44 -11.70
N ASN A 144 -4.55 -24.07 -11.03
CA ASN A 144 -4.28 -25.11 -10.03
C ASN A 144 -3.76 -26.40 -10.67
N GLN A 145 -4.39 -26.89 -11.77
CA GLN A 145 -3.98 -28.11 -12.46
C GLN A 145 -2.56 -28.00 -13.01
N LEU A 146 -2.19 -26.84 -13.54
CA LEU A 146 -0.83 -26.58 -13.99
C LEU A 146 0.14 -26.37 -12.82
N GLY A 147 -0.33 -26.25 -11.58
CA GLY A 147 0.48 -26.11 -10.37
C GLY A 147 1.08 -24.72 -10.14
N PHE A 148 0.58 -23.69 -10.84
CA PHE A 148 1.01 -22.31 -10.60
C PHE A 148 0.71 -21.85 -9.18
N LYS A 149 1.52 -20.93 -8.66
CA LYS A 149 1.35 -20.33 -7.33
C LYS A 149 1.23 -18.81 -7.44
N ILE A 150 0.49 -18.21 -6.51
CA ILE A 150 0.48 -16.76 -6.35
C ILE A 150 1.27 -16.41 -5.10
N TYR A 151 2.26 -15.53 -5.25
CA TYR A 151 3.04 -14.94 -4.17
C TYR A 151 2.64 -13.47 -3.99
N VAL A 152 2.34 -13.07 -2.76
CA VAL A 152 2.24 -11.67 -2.38
C VAL A 152 3.58 -11.25 -1.81
N ASP A 153 4.22 -10.26 -2.43
CA ASP A 153 5.49 -9.69 -1.96
C ASP A 153 5.41 -8.15 -1.92
N PRO A 154 5.14 -7.57 -0.74
CA PRO A 154 5.06 -6.11 -0.57
C PRO A 154 6.35 -5.36 -0.94
N TYR A 155 7.47 -6.07 -1.07
CA TYR A 155 8.76 -5.50 -1.44
C TYR A 155 9.04 -5.57 -2.95
N LEU A 156 8.12 -6.13 -3.76
CA LEU A 156 8.23 -6.13 -5.21
C LEU A 156 8.48 -4.71 -5.72
N LYS A 157 9.59 -4.52 -6.44
CA LYS A 157 10.02 -3.22 -6.98
C LYS A 157 9.54 -3.09 -8.43
N ASN A 158 9.26 -1.85 -8.84
CA ASN A 158 8.96 -1.43 -10.22
C ASN A 158 7.64 -1.94 -10.83
N TYR A 159 7.02 -2.98 -10.27
CA TYR A 159 5.80 -3.59 -10.79
C TYR A 159 4.73 -3.75 -9.70
N SER A 160 3.46 -3.73 -10.10
CA SER A 160 2.33 -4.12 -9.24
C SER A 160 2.15 -5.64 -9.19
N GLY A 161 2.54 -6.32 -10.27
CA GLY A 161 2.54 -7.76 -10.42
C GLY A 161 3.52 -8.22 -11.50
N VAL A 162 3.79 -9.51 -11.55
CA VAL A 162 4.59 -10.19 -12.58
C VAL A 162 4.10 -11.61 -12.75
N PHE A 163 3.71 -11.97 -13.97
CA PHE A 163 3.49 -13.35 -14.39
C PHE A 163 4.78 -13.96 -14.94
N SER A 164 5.15 -15.14 -14.50
CA SER A 164 6.36 -15.82 -14.96
C SER A 164 6.08 -17.30 -15.23
N VAL A 165 6.19 -17.70 -16.51
CA VAL A 165 6.08 -19.10 -16.93
C VAL A 165 7.25 -19.91 -16.39
N SER A 166 8.48 -19.41 -16.46
CA SER A 166 9.69 -20.10 -15.99
C SER A 166 9.68 -20.31 -14.48
N ASN A 167 9.28 -19.29 -13.71
CA ASN A 167 9.16 -19.38 -12.25
C ASN A 167 7.87 -20.06 -11.79
N HIS A 168 7.00 -20.43 -12.74
CA HIS A 168 5.75 -21.15 -12.49
C HIS A 168 4.85 -20.46 -11.47
N ARG A 169 4.78 -19.10 -11.55
CA ARG A 169 4.06 -18.29 -10.55
C ARG A 169 3.60 -16.92 -11.06
N ILE A 170 2.66 -16.37 -10.35
CA ILE A 170 2.36 -14.94 -10.32
C ILE A 170 2.94 -14.36 -9.03
N THR A 171 3.62 -13.22 -9.10
CA THR A 171 4.00 -12.43 -7.93
C THR A 171 3.27 -11.09 -7.98
N VAL A 172 2.57 -10.71 -6.91
CA VAL A 172 1.88 -9.42 -6.80
C VAL A 172 2.37 -8.65 -5.58
N LYS A 173 2.43 -7.33 -5.70
CA LYS A 173 2.87 -6.46 -4.61
C LYS A 173 1.85 -6.35 -3.48
N ASN A 174 0.57 -6.37 -3.82
CA ASN A 174 -0.54 -6.21 -2.89
C ASN A 174 -1.62 -7.26 -3.15
N THR A 175 -2.51 -7.44 -2.17
CA THR A 175 -3.69 -8.29 -2.28
C THR A 175 -4.86 -7.55 -2.95
N ASP A 176 -4.62 -6.92 -4.10
CA ASP A 176 -5.58 -6.11 -4.84
C ASP A 176 -5.93 -6.70 -6.22
N THR A 177 -6.49 -5.89 -7.10
CA THR A 177 -6.94 -6.32 -8.43
C THR A 177 -5.79 -6.52 -9.44
N ALA A 178 -4.53 -6.25 -9.08
CA ALA A 178 -3.38 -6.49 -9.96
C ALA A 178 -3.27 -7.97 -10.36
N VAL A 179 -3.67 -8.89 -9.48
CA VAL A 179 -3.70 -10.33 -9.79
C VAL A 179 -4.51 -10.67 -11.05
N TYR A 180 -5.57 -9.91 -11.35
CA TYR A 180 -6.38 -10.18 -12.54
C TYR A 180 -5.67 -9.75 -13.83
N HIS A 181 -4.84 -8.72 -13.78
CA HIS A 181 -3.95 -8.36 -14.88
C HIS A 181 -2.97 -9.53 -15.14
N GLU A 182 -2.31 -10.04 -14.11
CA GLU A 182 -1.36 -11.16 -14.23
C GLU A 182 -2.05 -12.46 -14.69
N LEU A 183 -3.30 -12.69 -14.27
CA LEU A 183 -4.12 -13.78 -14.80
C LEU A 183 -4.47 -13.58 -16.29
N GLY A 184 -4.51 -12.35 -16.79
CA GLY A 184 -4.65 -12.08 -18.21
C GLY A 184 -3.45 -12.61 -19.00
N HIS A 185 -2.22 -12.39 -18.54
CA HIS A 185 -1.02 -13.02 -19.13
C HIS A 185 -1.08 -14.54 -19.07
N PHE A 186 -1.50 -15.10 -17.94
CA PHE A 186 -1.69 -16.55 -17.79
C PHE A 186 -2.72 -17.09 -18.79
N ILE A 187 -3.85 -16.40 -19.00
CA ILE A 187 -4.88 -16.79 -19.99
C ILE A 187 -4.28 -16.80 -21.39
N SER A 188 -3.57 -15.74 -21.78
CA SER A 188 -2.91 -15.66 -23.08
C SER A 188 -1.94 -16.83 -23.27
N PHE A 189 -1.11 -17.12 -22.26
CA PHE A 189 -0.18 -18.25 -22.28
C PHE A 189 -0.90 -19.58 -22.50
N VAL A 190 -1.89 -19.92 -21.67
CA VAL A 190 -2.63 -21.20 -21.78
C VAL A 190 -3.39 -21.30 -23.10
N ALA A 191 -3.97 -20.19 -23.59
CA ALA A 191 -4.69 -20.14 -24.86
C ALA A 191 -3.79 -20.21 -26.10
N GLY A 192 -2.46 -20.32 -25.94
CA GLY A 192 -1.48 -20.48 -27.03
C GLY A 192 -0.81 -19.18 -27.43
N GLN A 193 -0.38 -18.36 -26.45
CA GLN A 193 0.22 -17.03 -26.67
C GLN A 193 -0.75 -16.13 -27.46
N TYR A 194 -2.01 -16.09 -27.01
CA TYR A 194 -3.08 -15.48 -27.77
C TYR A 194 -2.84 -14.01 -28.12
N CYS A 195 -2.18 -13.26 -27.22
CA CYS A 195 -1.81 -11.86 -27.46
C CYS A 195 -0.80 -11.67 -28.61
N ASP A 196 -0.09 -12.73 -29.01
CA ASP A 196 0.91 -12.67 -30.10
C ASP A 196 0.33 -13.04 -31.46
N THR A 197 -0.91 -13.52 -31.52
CA THR A 197 -1.57 -13.84 -32.78
C THR A 197 -1.81 -12.60 -33.64
N ASN A 198 -1.70 -12.74 -34.96
CA ASN A 198 -2.01 -11.66 -35.90
C ASN A 198 -3.44 -11.14 -35.73
N GLU A 199 -4.40 -12.05 -35.45
CA GLU A 199 -5.79 -11.67 -35.16
C GLU A 199 -5.84 -10.66 -34.00
N PHE A 200 -5.20 -10.97 -32.87
CA PHE A 200 -5.23 -10.07 -31.72
C PHE A 200 -4.43 -8.78 -31.94
N LYS A 201 -3.28 -8.86 -32.55
CA LYS A 201 -2.46 -7.66 -32.88
C LYS A 201 -3.24 -6.65 -33.74
N ASN A 202 -4.05 -7.12 -34.69
CA ASN A 202 -4.92 -6.27 -35.49
C ASN A 202 -6.03 -5.63 -34.64
N ILE A 203 -6.63 -6.39 -33.71
CA ILE A 203 -7.64 -5.88 -32.77
C ILE A 203 -7.01 -4.85 -31.82
N TYR A 204 -5.86 -5.16 -31.23
CA TYR A 204 -5.09 -4.22 -30.42
C TYR A 204 -4.84 -2.90 -31.14
N ASN A 205 -4.34 -2.94 -32.37
CA ASN A 205 -4.06 -1.72 -33.14
C ASN A 205 -5.32 -0.90 -33.43
N SER A 206 -6.47 -1.57 -33.64
CA SER A 206 -7.73 -0.90 -33.94
C SER A 206 -8.44 -0.30 -32.72
N GLU A 207 -8.24 -0.88 -31.51
CA GLU A 207 -9.04 -0.52 -30.33
C GLU A 207 -8.22 0.06 -29.15
N LYS A 208 -6.88 -0.01 -29.15
CA LYS A 208 -6.04 0.46 -28.03
C LYS A 208 -6.27 1.92 -27.65
N ASN A 209 -6.57 2.78 -28.61
CA ASN A 209 -6.81 4.21 -28.37
C ASN A 209 -8.14 4.45 -27.60
N ASN A 210 -9.07 3.50 -27.64
CA ASN A 210 -10.34 3.55 -26.92
C ASN A 210 -10.22 3.11 -25.45
N TYR A 211 -9.01 2.73 -25.00
CA TYR A 211 -8.76 2.46 -23.59
C TYR A 211 -8.85 3.74 -22.76
N VAL A 212 -9.59 3.71 -21.63
CA VAL A 212 -9.86 4.87 -20.77
C VAL A 212 -9.47 4.65 -19.30
N GLY A 213 -8.69 3.63 -19.01
CA GLY A 213 -8.20 3.36 -17.64
C GLY A 213 -6.97 4.18 -17.25
N ASN A 214 -6.53 4.01 -16.02
CA ASN A 214 -5.26 4.55 -15.54
C ASN A 214 -4.07 3.88 -16.26
N ASN A 215 -2.90 4.54 -16.25
CA ASN A 215 -1.67 4.02 -16.86
C ASN A 215 -1.83 3.68 -18.37
N LYS A 216 -2.59 4.49 -19.10
CA LYS A 216 -2.88 4.24 -20.53
C LYS A 216 -1.62 3.99 -21.35
N SER A 217 -0.55 4.78 -21.15
CA SER A 217 0.71 4.63 -21.86
C SER A 217 1.33 3.24 -21.67
N TYR A 218 1.32 2.72 -20.45
CA TYR A 218 1.79 1.38 -20.13
C TYR A 218 0.89 0.30 -20.76
N VAL A 219 -0.40 0.36 -20.51
CA VAL A 219 -1.38 -0.62 -21.00
C VAL A 219 -1.38 -0.71 -22.52
N THR A 220 -1.22 0.42 -23.21
CA THR A 220 -1.23 0.45 -24.67
C THR A 220 0.17 0.35 -25.29
N SER A 221 1.20 0.05 -24.50
CA SER A 221 2.59 -0.10 -24.99
C SER A 221 2.80 -1.38 -25.80
N SER A 222 2.04 -2.44 -25.49
CA SER A 222 2.14 -3.73 -26.17
C SER A 222 0.80 -4.45 -26.23
N ALA A 223 0.64 -5.35 -27.19
CA ALA A 223 -0.53 -6.23 -27.28
C ALA A 223 -0.68 -7.13 -26.03
N SER A 224 0.43 -7.53 -25.41
CA SER A 224 0.45 -8.35 -24.21
C SER A 224 -0.12 -7.61 -22.99
N GLU A 225 0.35 -6.39 -22.70
CA GLU A 225 -0.15 -5.56 -21.59
C GLU A 225 -1.62 -5.17 -21.81
N TYR A 226 -1.96 -4.84 -23.04
CA TYR A 226 -3.33 -4.53 -23.42
C TYR A 226 -4.28 -5.72 -23.24
N PHE A 227 -3.86 -6.93 -23.60
CA PHE A 227 -4.64 -8.15 -23.37
C PHE A 227 -4.84 -8.40 -21.88
N ALA A 228 -3.78 -8.34 -21.11
CA ALA A 228 -3.79 -8.58 -19.68
C ALA A 228 -4.73 -7.61 -18.94
N GLU A 229 -4.62 -6.33 -19.22
CA GLU A 229 -5.50 -5.31 -18.65
C GLU A 229 -6.95 -5.45 -19.15
N SER A 230 -7.15 -5.87 -20.40
CA SER A 230 -8.50 -6.11 -20.93
C SER A 230 -9.19 -7.28 -20.24
N TYR A 231 -8.44 -8.28 -19.76
CA TYR A 231 -9.06 -9.31 -18.92
C TYR A 231 -9.47 -8.74 -17.55
N ARG A 232 -8.68 -7.88 -16.93
CA ARG A 232 -9.09 -7.18 -15.68
C ARG A 232 -10.37 -6.37 -15.91
N ASP A 233 -10.45 -5.63 -17.02
CA ASP A 233 -11.65 -4.89 -17.40
C ASP A 233 -12.84 -5.82 -17.71
N TYR A 234 -12.61 -6.99 -18.30
CA TYR A 234 -13.64 -8.00 -18.54
C TYR A 234 -14.29 -8.46 -17.22
N VAL A 235 -13.52 -8.54 -16.15
CA VAL A 235 -14.02 -8.94 -14.81
C VAL A 235 -14.71 -7.80 -14.08
N PHE A 236 -14.19 -6.57 -14.15
CA PHE A 236 -14.64 -5.46 -13.30
C PHE A 236 -15.43 -4.38 -14.03
N SER A 237 -15.21 -4.23 -15.32
CA SER A 237 -15.75 -3.14 -16.15
C SER A 237 -16.38 -3.68 -17.44
N ASN A 238 -16.98 -4.85 -17.38
CA ASN A 238 -17.47 -5.62 -18.51
C ASN A 238 -18.33 -4.79 -19.50
N LYS A 239 -19.31 -4.03 -18.98
CA LYS A 239 -20.19 -3.17 -19.81
C LYS A 239 -19.38 -2.10 -20.57
N SER A 240 -18.43 -1.46 -19.92
CA SER A 240 -17.58 -0.43 -20.51
C SER A 240 -16.64 -1.04 -21.56
N LEU A 241 -16.02 -2.19 -21.25
CA LEU A 241 -15.19 -2.92 -22.21
C LEU A 241 -15.98 -3.28 -23.46
N LYS A 242 -17.16 -3.88 -23.31
CA LYS A 242 -18.03 -4.28 -24.45
C LYS A 242 -18.45 -3.08 -25.30
N ALA A 243 -18.78 -1.94 -24.66
CA ALA A 243 -19.23 -0.76 -25.39
C ALA A 243 -18.07 -0.06 -26.15
N ARG A 244 -16.89 0.06 -25.55
CA ARG A 244 -15.77 0.84 -26.09
C ARG A 244 -14.80 0.02 -26.93
N ARG A 245 -14.68 -1.27 -26.63
CA ARG A 245 -13.69 -2.19 -27.20
C ARG A 245 -14.35 -3.56 -27.47
N PRO A 246 -15.40 -3.60 -28.35
CA PRO A 246 -16.22 -4.80 -28.56
C PRO A 246 -15.44 -5.97 -29.15
N LYS A 247 -14.48 -5.72 -30.04
CA LYS A 247 -13.63 -6.78 -30.63
C LYS A 247 -12.72 -7.37 -29.53
N THR A 248 -12.13 -6.53 -28.68
CA THR A 248 -11.34 -6.95 -27.52
C THR A 248 -12.17 -7.77 -26.56
N TYR A 249 -13.40 -7.32 -26.22
CA TYR A 249 -14.32 -8.07 -25.37
C TYR A 249 -14.59 -9.49 -25.91
N THR A 250 -14.93 -9.59 -27.18
CA THR A 250 -15.16 -10.89 -27.85
C THR A 250 -13.90 -11.76 -27.85
N THR A 251 -12.74 -11.15 -28.01
CA THR A 251 -11.47 -11.87 -28.00
C THR A 251 -11.13 -12.45 -26.63
N ILE A 252 -11.36 -11.70 -25.54
CA ILE A 252 -11.19 -12.26 -24.19
C ILE A 252 -12.11 -13.46 -23.97
N SER A 253 -13.39 -13.38 -24.42
CA SER A 253 -14.32 -14.51 -24.35
C SER A 253 -13.81 -15.73 -25.14
N LYS A 254 -13.30 -15.53 -26.37
CA LYS A 254 -12.71 -16.60 -27.18
C LYS A 254 -11.48 -17.22 -26.51
N ALA A 255 -10.59 -16.41 -25.91
CA ALA A 255 -9.42 -16.90 -25.19
C ALA A 255 -9.82 -17.75 -23.97
N LEU A 256 -10.82 -17.33 -23.20
CA LEU A 256 -11.37 -18.10 -22.09
C LEU A 256 -11.96 -19.45 -22.56
N ALA A 257 -12.66 -19.48 -23.70
CA ALA A 257 -13.22 -20.70 -24.26
C ALA A 257 -12.12 -21.70 -24.72
N LYS A 258 -10.91 -21.22 -25.03
CA LYS A 258 -9.76 -22.09 -25.34
C LYS A 258 -9.14 -22.77 -24.11
N ILE A 259 -9.46 -22.35 -22.90
CA ILE A 259 -8.97 -22.96 -21.66
C ILE A 259 -9.80 -24.22 -21.36
N THR A 260 -9.55 -25.26 -22.11
CA THR A 260 -10.19 -26.58 -21.96
C THR A 260 -9.28 -27.56 -21.22
N PRO A 261 -9.80 -28.65 -20.63
CA PRO A 261 -8.97 -29.69 -20.01
C PRO A 261 -7.94 -30.25 -20.99
N ALA A 262 -8.30 -30.46 -22.26
CA ALA A 262 -7.37 -30.93 -23.29
C ALA A 262 -6.24 -29.92 -23.53
N ARG A 263 -6.55 -28.62 -23.58
CA ARG A 263 -5.52 -27.57 -23.73
C ARG A 263 -4.60 -27.48 -22.52
N VAL A 264 -5.13 -27.59 -21.32
CA VAL A 264 -4.33 -27.63 -20.07
C VAL A 264 -3.37 -28.83 -20.09
N LYS A 265 -3.85 -30.00 -20.51
CA LYS A 265 -3.01 -31.21 -20.69
C LYS A 265 -1.87 -30.99 -21.69
N GLN A 266 -2.16 -30.34 -22.84
CA GLN A 266 -1.13 -30.00 -23.83
C GLN A 266 -0.04 -29.08 -23.22
N VAL A 267 -0.43 -28.03 -22.48
CA VAL A 267 0.50 -27.13 -21.80
C VAL A 267 1.33 -27.91 -20.78
N GLN A 268 0.69 -28.77 -19.99
CA GLN A 268 1.38 -29.60 -19.00
C GLN A 268 2.40 -30.54 -19.65
N ASN A 269 2.07 -31.14 -20.79
CA ASN A 269 3.00 -32.01 -21.52
C ASN A 269 4.18 -31.21 -22.10
N ALA A 270 3.93 -30.00 -22.61
CA ALA A 270 4.97 -29.17 -23.20
C ALA A 270 5.95 -28.59 -22.18
N TYR A 271 5.46 -28.17 -21.02
CA TYR A 271 6.23 -27.42 -20.02
C TYR A 271 6.56 -28.21 -18.76
N GLY A 272 5.86 -29.31 -18.48
CA GLY A 272 5.97 -30.05 -17.22
C GLY A 272 7.37 -30.56 -16.91
N MET A 273 8.14 -31.02 -17.90
CA MET A 273 9.55 -31.44 -17.70
C MET A 273 10.44 -30.25 -17.33
N ILE A 274 10.25 -29.11 -18.01
CA ILE A 274 11.00 -27.88 -17.74
C ILE A 274 10.74 -27.41 -16.31
N TRP A 275 9.47 -27.36 -15.89
CA TRP A 275 9.10 -26.94 -14.54
C TRP A 275 9.64 -27.87 -13.46
N LYS A 276 9.63 -29.19 -13.69
CA LYS A 276 10.24 -30.18 -12.79
C LYS A 276 11.75 -29.98 -12.68
N ALA A 277 12.44 -29.75 -13.79
CA ALA A 277 13.89 -29.52 -13.81
C ALA A 277 14.26 -28.23 -13.06
N LEU A 278 13.52 -27.12 -13.28
CA LEU A 278 13.73 -25.84 -12.59
C LEU A 278 13.47 -25.95 -11.09
N ALA A 279 12.42 -26.68 -10.67
CA ALA A 279 12.12 -26.91 -9.26
C ALA A 279 13.24 -27.70 -8.57
N LYS A 280 13.79 -28.74 -9.22
CA LYS A 280 14.89 -29.50 -8.69
C LYS A 280 16.18 -28.66 -8.58
N TRP A 281 16.46 -27.84 -9.59
CA TRP A 281 17.62 -26.95 -9.59
C TRP A 281 17.57 -25.90 -8.48
N SER A 282 16.40 -25.27 -8.27
CA SER A 282 16.22 -24.28 -7.20
C SER A 282 16.34 -24.90 -5.79
N HIS A 283 15.94 -26.15 -5.62
CA HIS A 283 16.10 -26.86 -4.34
C HIS A 283 17.55 -27.11 -4.00
N ASN A 284 18.37 -27.50 -5.00
CA ASN A 284 19.78 -27.77 -4.81
C ASN A 284 20.66 -26.52 -4.59
N MET A 285 20.16 -25.33 -4.87
CA MET A 285 20.87 -24.05 -4.62
C MET A 285 20.63 -23.46 -3.22
N ILE A 286 19.71 -24.05 -2.45
CA ILE A 286 19.35 -23.59 -1.10
C ILE A 286 20.00 -24.46 -0.01
N MET A 287 20.58 -25.61 -0.40
CA MET A 287 21.39 -26.47 0.47
C MET A 287 22.88 -26.17 0.31
#